data_6a7e6aff4127287434c2768bf5b1ad10
#
_entry.id   6a7e6aff4127287434c2768bf5b1ad10
#
_cell.length_a   1.000
_cell.length_b   1.000
_cell.length_c   1.000
_cell.angle_alpha   90.00
_cell.angle_beta   90.00
_cell.angle_gamma   90.00
#
_symmetry.space_group_name_H-M   'P 1'
#
loop_
_entity.id
_entity.type
_entity.pdbx_description
1 polymer ?
#
loop_
_entity_poly.entity_id
_entity_poly.type
_entity_poly.pdbx_seq_one_letter_code
_entity_poly.pdbx_strand_id
1 'polypeptide(L)'
;MKRSFLKPILLAAFAIFSLSACSDDENNTTPQSKPTYDMTGFAKGADVSWLSEMEKAGSKFYNASGAEQDCMTLLRDLGVNSIRLRVWVDPQDGWSGKQDVLAKAWRAKNLGQRIMIDFHYSDSWADPGKQNIPAAWTDFKDDLQKMKAAVADHTTDVLSYLKDNGVDVEWIQIGNETTTGMLWPLGLASDNNFANYAALNNAGYDAAKAVYPEAQCIIHIDQGNVLGRFTWMFDGLKAAGAKCDVIGMSLYPEDDNWQTVTNDCLANISTLAARYNKKVMVCEIGMAWNSENAAAMMQKMVEGCKAKAECLGIFYWEPECYGNWKEYNKGAFDTNGKPTATLDAFKK
;
A
#
# COMPACT_ATOMS: atom_id res chain seq x y z
N MET A 1 67.59 -20.57 28.43
CA MET A 1 68.49 -19.39 28.38
C MET A 1 67.63 -18.12 28.25
N LYS A 2 67.77 -17.28 29.29
CA LYS A 2 67.09 -15.97 29.40
C LYS A 2 67.67 -14.98 28.37
N ARG A 3 66.83 -14.13 27.78
CA ARG A 3 67.23 -12.72 27.53
C ARG A 3 65.97 -11.85 27.41
N SER A 4 65.86 -10.99 28.40
CA SER A 4 65.04 -9.79 28.54
C SER A 4 65.64 -8.68 27.69
N PHE A 5 64.79 -7.82 27.04
CA PHE A 5 65.23 -6.46 26.69
C PHE A 5 64.08 -5.45 26.86
N LEU A 6 64.49 -4.36 27.46
CA LEU A 6 63.75 -3.20 27.97
C LEU A 6 63.06 -2.35 26.90
N LYS A 7 61.99 -1.68 27.39
CA LYS A 7 61.39 -0.50 26.76
C LYS A 7 62.31 0.72 26.83
N PRO A 8 62.14 1.72 25.94
CA PRO A 8 62.30 3.11 26.37
C PRO A 8 60.92 3.88 26.27
N ILE A 9 60.70 4.63 27.31
CA ILE A 9 59.76 5.70 27.50
C ILE A 9 60.27 6.90 26.73
N LEU A 10 59.41 7.53 25.85
CA LEU A 10 59.74 8.85 25.31
C LEU A 10 58.63 9.83 25.79
N LEU A 11 59.10 10.76 26.64
CA LEU A 11 58.41 11.98 27.03
C LEU A 11 58.35 12.93 25.78
N ALA A 12 57.18 13.42 25.47
CA ALA A 12 57.06 14.55 24.55
C ALA A 12 56.30 15.69 25.24
N ALA A 13 56.92 16.84 25.18
CA ALA A 13 56.58 18.04 25.90
C ALA A 13 55.32 18.75 25.35
N PHE A 14 54.54 19.30 26.28
CA PHE A 14 53.47 20.25 26.03
C PHE A 14 54.04 21.59 25.53
N ALA A 15 53.63 22.01 24.33
CA ALA A 15 53.76 23.40 23.90
C ALA A 15 52.38 24.05 23.96
N ILE A 16 52.22 25.00 24.85
CA ILE A 16 51.07 25.87 24.99
C ILE A 16 51.22 26.97 23.92
N PHE A 17 50.32 27.00 22.95
CA PHE A 17 50.14 28.15 22.08
C PHE A 17 48.86 28.86 22.47
N SER A 18 49.02 30.03 23.09
CA SER A 18 47.98 31.02 23.27
C SER A 18 47.72 31.71 21.94
N LEU A 19 46.54 31.63 21.39
CA LEU A 19 46.12 32.49 20.30
C LEU A 19 44.85 33.24 20.69
N SER A 20 44.99 34.52 20.52
CA SER A 20 44.05 35.58 20.82
C SER A 20 42.72 35.45 20.13
N ALA A 21 41.71 35.95 20.81
CA ALA A 21 40.36 36.17 20.32
C ALA A 21 40.34 37.08 19.07
N CYS A 22 39.48 36.72 18.13
CA CYS A 22 38.83 37.68 17.24
C CYS A 22 37.38 37.20 16.95
N SER A 23 36.47 38.07 17.36
CA SER A 23 35.14 38.40 16.85
C SER A 23 34.11 37.28 16.59
N ASP A 24 33.08 37.42 17.35
CA ASP A 24 31.72 36.94 17.23
C ASP A 24 31.18 37.04 15.81
N ASP A 25 30.81 35.89 15.27
CA ASP A 25 29.64 35.72 14.43
C ASP A 25 28.86 34.56 15.01
N GLU A 26 27.95 34.88 15.93
CA GLU A 26 26.91 33.98 16.39
C GLU A 26 25.99 33.61 15.21
N ASN A 27 26.39 32.64 14.41
CA ASN A 27 25.43 31.86 13.63
C ASN A 27 24.61 31.03 14.61
N ASN A 28 23.60 31.66 15.20
CA ASN A 28 22.57 31.03 16.00
C ASN A 28 21.66 30.24 15.07
N THR A 29 22.18 29.16 14.47
CA THR A 29 21.35 28.13 13.84
C THR A 29 20.72 27.34 14.95
N THR A 30 19.57 27.80 15.40
CA THR A 30 18.64 26.98 16.20
C THR A 30 18.54 25.63 15.49
N PRO A 31 18.77 24.47 16.15
CA PRO A 31 18.64 23.19 15.51
C PRO A 31 17.22 23.09 14.97
N GLN A 32 17.07 23.07 13.65
CA GLN A 32 15.78 22.93 13.03
C GLN A 32 15.23 21.58 13.49
N SER A 33 14.19 21.59 14.31
CA SER A 33 13.54 20.36 14.79
C SER A 33 13.17 19.51 13.58
N LYS A 34 13.60 18.25 13.57
CA LYS A 34 13.19 17.32 12.51
C LYS A 34 11.64 17.30 12.47
N PRO A 35 11.05 17.42 11.28
CA PRO A 35 9.60 17.34 11.14
C PRO A 35 9.09 16.03 11.80
N THR A 36 8.06 16.13 12.62
CA THR A 36 7.36 14.97 13.16
C THR A 36 6.18 14.65 12.26
N TYR A 37 6.05 13.37 11.88
CA TYR A 37 4.97 12.90 11.03
C TYR A 37 4.04 12.01 11.85
N ASP A 38 2.71 12.21 11.71
CA ASP A 38 1.71 11.32 12.34
C ASP A 38 1.57 10.05 11.50
N MET A 39 2.16 8.96 11.99
CA MET A 39 2.11 7.64 11.38
C MET A 39 1.03 6.73 11.98
N THR A 40 0.13 7.28 12.80
CA THR A 40 -0.91 6.54 13.50
C THR A 40 -2.31 6.92 13.02
N GLY A 41 -3.33 6.26 13.56
CA GLY A 41 -4.73 6.60 13.35
C GLY A 41 -5.23 6.30 11.94
N PHE A 42 -5.97 7.22 11.34
CA PHE A 42 -6.55 7.07 10.01
C PHE A 42 -5.45 6.89 8.95
N ALA A 43 -5.55 5.82 8.14
CA ALA A 43 -4.58 5.56 7.09
C ALA A 43 -4.77 6.53 5.92
N LYS A 44 -3.77 7.38 5.70
CA LYS A 44 -3.60 8.24 4.53
C LYS A 44 -2.57 7.56 3.63
N GLY A 45 -3.04 6.73 2.70
CA GLY A 45 -2.21 5.77 2.01
C GLY A 45 -1.93 6.11 0.55
N ALA A 46 -0.86 5.49 0.04
CA ALA A 46 -0.53 5.43 -1.37
C ALA A 46 -0.14 4.01 -1.77
N ASP A 47 -0.64 3.51 -2.89
CA ASP A 47 -0.06 2.35 -3.56
C ASP A 47 1.06 2.85 -4.47
N VAL A 48 2.26 2.33 -4.28
CA VAL A 48 3.46 2.72 -5.04
C VAL A 48 4.13 1.51 -5.68
N SER A 49 3.33 0.57 -6.11
CA SER A 49 3.83 -0.71 -6.60
C SER A 49 4.65 -0.59 -7.88
N TRP A 50 4.39 0.41 -8.74
CA TRP A 50 5.19 0.70 -9.92
C TRP A 50 6.49 1.45 -9.65
N LEU A 51 6.68 2.00 -8.45
CA LEU A 51 7.77 2.95 -8.17
C LEU A 51 9.14 2.40 -8.54
N SER A 52 9.49 1.16 -8.17
CA SER A 52 10.80 0.58 -8.49
C SER A 52 11.05 0.48 -10.01
N GLU A 53 10.02 0.14 -10.77
CA GLU A 53 10.08 0.04 -12.23
C GLU A 53 10.24 1.43 -12.87
N MET A 54 9.50 2.42 -12.38
CA MET A 54 9.61 3.82 -12.83
C MET A 54 11.00 4.39 -12.56
N GLU A 55 11.53 4.20 -11.34
CA GLU A 55 12.87 4.64 -10.96
C GLU A 55 13.94 3.96 -11.82
N LYS A 56 13.81 2.66 -12.08
CA LYS A 56 14.71 1.92 -12.98
C LYS A 56 14.65 2.43 -14.42
N ALA A 57 13.49 2.89 -14.87
CA ALA A 57 13.31 3.53 -16.17
C ALA A 57 13.84 4.98 -16.23
N GLY A 58 14.29 5.54 -15.08
CA GLY A 58 14.85 6.88 -14.99
C GLY A 58 13.86 7.98 -14.59
N SER A 59 12.66 7.63 -14.14
CA SER A 59 11.70 8.59 -13.60
C SER A 59 12.27 9.29 -12.37
N LYS A 60 12.05 10.59 -12.25
CA LYS A 60 12.54 11.44 -11.15
C LYS A 60 11.39 12.24 -10.56
N PHE A 61 11.46 12.45 -9.27
CA PHE A 61 10.41 13.16 -8.52
C PHE A 61 10.97 14.43 -7.91
N TYR A 62 10.14 15.47 -7.87
CA TYR A 62 10.54 16.79 -7.42
C TYR A 62 9.55 17.34 -6.40
N ASN A 63 10.05 17.98 -5.35
CA ASN A 63 9.23 18.68 -4.39
C ASN A 63 8.70 20.03 -4.93
N ALA A 64 7.91 20.73 -4.14
CA ALA A 64 7.30 22.00 -4.54
C ALA A 64 8.35 23.08 -4.90
N SER A 65 9.56 23.04 -4.30
CA SER A 65 10.66 23.97 -4.64
C SER A 65 11.38 23.60 -5.94
N GLY A 66 11.08 22.43 -6.52
CA GLY A 66 11.73 21.91 -7.73
C GLY A 66 13.03 21.14 -7.45
N ALA A 67 13.35 20.86 -6.20
CA ALA A 67 14.47 19.99 -5.86
C ALA A 67 14.08 18.51 -6.05
N GLU A 68 14.99 17.72 -6.67
CA GLU A 68 14.82 16.27 -6.78
C GLU A 68 14.77 15.64 -5.39
N GLN A 69 13.80 14.73 -5.19
CA GLN A 69 13.58 14.09 -3.91
C GLN A 69 13.12 12.64 -4.12
N ASP A 70 13.50 11.74 -3.20
CA ASP A 70 12.97 10.38 -3.15
C ASP A 70 11.44 10.39 -3.06
N CYS A 71 10.77 9.59 -3.90
CA CYS A 71 9.31 9.64 -4.04
C CYS A 71 8.59 9.28 -2.73
N MET A 72 9.01 8.21 -2.03
CA MET A 72 8.35 7.81 -0.80
C MET A 72 8.58 8.82 0.33
N THR A 73 9.75 9.45 0.37
CA THR A 73 10.05 10.57 1.29
C THR A 73 9.15 11.77 0.97
N LEU A 74 8.99 12.10 -0.31
CA LEU A 74 8.12 13.19 -0.76
C LEU A 74 6.64 12.92 -0.38
N LEU A 75 6.14 11.70 -0.59
CA LEU A 75 4.79 11.31 -0.21
C LEU A 75 4.59 11.39 1.32
N ARG A 76 5.57 10.94 2.12
CA ARG A 76 5.54 11.12 3.58
C ARG A 76 5.46 12.59 3.97
N ASP A 77 6.26 13.44 3.35
CA ASP A 77 6.30 14.88 3.64
C ASP A 77 4.99 15.58 3.26
N LEU A 78 4.21 14.97 2.35
CA LEU A 78 2.85 15.37 2.00
C LEU A 78 1.78 14.77 2.94
N GLY A 79 2.17 13.97 3.93
CA GLY A 79 1.27 13.42 4.94
C GLY A 79 0.83 11.98 4.70
N VAL A 80 1.38 11.28 3.69
CA VAL A 80 1.11 9.85 3.47
C VAL A 80 1.79 9.04 4.58
N ASN A 81 1.00 8.32 5.37
CA ASN A 81 1.45 7.55 6.52
C ASN A 81 1.36 6.02 6.33
N SER A 82 0.89 5.59 5.18
CA SER A 82 0.69 4.17 4.88
C SER A 82 1.03 3.88 3.41
N ILE A 83 1.59 2.72 3.14
CA ILE A 83 1.97 2.28 1.80
C ILE A 83 1.29 0.95 1.50
N ARG A 84 0.65 0.85 0.35
CA ARG A 84 0.10 -0.39 -0.21
C ARG A 84 1.02 -0.91 -1.29
N LEU A 85 1.27 -2.22 -1.30
CA LEU A 85 2.16 -2.89 -2.24
C LEU A 85 1.47 -4.16 -2.73
N ARG A 86 1.22 -4.24 -4.05
CA ARG A 86 0.75 -5.48 -4.67
C ARG A 86 1.87 -6.50 -4.76
N VAL A 87 1.49 -7.77 -4.68
CA VAL A 87 2.41 -8.88 -4.89
C VAL A 87 1.83 -9.88 -5.89
N TRP A 88 2.65 -10.27 -6.88
CA TRP A 88 2.40 -11.29 -7.87
C TRP A 88 3.14 -12.59 -7.52
N VAL A 89 2.70 -13.72 -8.10
CA VAL A 89 3.26 -15.04 -7.77
C VAL A 89 4.62 -15.24 -8.44
N ASP A 90 4.68 -15.17 -9.75
CA ASP A 90 5.93 -15.32 -10.54
C ASP A 90 5.92 -14.33 -11.72
N PRO A 91 6.10 -13.02 -11.45
CA PRO A 91 6.11 -12.02 -12.51
C PRO A 91 7.34 -12.15 -13.40
N GLN A 92 7.14 -12.12 -14.73
CA GLN A 92 8.17 -12.30 -15.73
C GLN A 92 9.39 -11.39 -15.54
N ASP A 93 9.15 -10.11 -15.21
CA ASP A 93 10.20 -9.10 -15.08
C ASP A 93 10.64 -8.87 -13.62
N GLY A 94 10.12 -9.65 -12.69
CA GLY A 94 10.40 -9.57 -11.25
C GLY A 94 9.72 -8.39 -10.52
N TRP A 95 9.11 -7.43 -11.23
CA TRP A 95 8.36 -6.33 -10.62
C TRP A 95 7.12 -6.84 -9.91
N SER A 96 6.85 -6.31 -8.72
CA SER A 96 5.81 -6.81 -7.81
C SER A 96 6.02 -8.27 -7.35
N GLY A 97 7.17 -8.91 -7.61
CA GLY A 97 7.59 -10.14 -6.94
C GLY A 97 8.01 -9.85 -5.49
N LYS A 98 8.12 -10.89 -4.66
CA LYS A 98 8.37 -10.72 -3.21
C LYS A 98 9.64 -9.94 -2.87
N GLN A 99 10.70 -9.99 -3.70
CA GLN A 99 11.94 -9.23 -3.50
C GLN A 99 11.73 -7.73 -3.75
N ASP A 100 11.02 -7.38 -4.81
CA ASP A 100 10.68 -5.99 -5.14
C ASP A 100 9.72 -5.40 -4.09
N VAL A 101 8.76 -6.20 -3.62
CA VAL A 101 7.87 -5.82 -2.51
C VAL A 101 8.68 -5.55 -1.24
N LEU A 102 9.64 -6.42 -0.88
CA LEU A 102 10.51 -6.22 0.29
C LEU A 102 11.30 -4.92 0.18
N ALA A 103 11.87 -4.62 -0.98
CA ALA A 103 12.66 -3.41 -1.19
C ALA A 103 11.83 -2.14 -0.92
N LYS A 104 10.59 -2.08 -1.42
CA LYS A 104 9.66 -0.98 -1.16
C LYS A 104 9.16 -0.97 0.28
N ALA A 105 8.83 -2.12 0.84
CA ALA A 105 8.41 -2.25 2.23
C ALA A 105 9.49 -1.78 3.23
N TRP A 106 10.75 -2.03 2.95
CA TRP A 106 11.87 -1.50 3.74
C TRP A 106 11.98 0.02 3.67
N ARG A 107 11.76 0.61 2.48
CA ARG A 107 11.73 2.08 2.33
C ARG A 107 10.60 2.66 3.18
N ALA A 108 9.38 2.10 3.09
CA ALA A 108 8.24 2.50 3.90
C ALA A 108 8.53 2.40 5.41
N LYS A 109 9.04 1.25 5.86
CA LYS A 109 9.43 1.03 7.26
C LYS A 109 10.44 2.07 7.75
N ASN A 110 11.49 2.35 6.99
CA ASN A 110 12.52 3.33 7.37
C ASN A 110 11.97 4.77 7.45
N LEU A 111 10.86 5.04 6.78
CA LEU A 111 10.13 6.30 6.87
C LEU A 111 9.05 6.30 7.97
N GLY A 112 8.87 5.18 8.68
CA GLY A 112 7.84 4.99 9.71
C GLY A 112 6.44 4.76 9.16
N GLN A 113 6.29 4.53 7.84
CA GLN A 113 4.99 4.30 7.21
C GLN A 113 4.49 2.88 7.47
N ARG A 114 3.18 2.74 7.63
CA ARG A 114 2.46 1.49 7.84
C ARG A 114 2.28 0.77 6.52
N ILE A 115 2.15 -0.56 6.53
CA ILE A 115 2.22 -1.35 5.31
C ILE A 115 0.96 -2.21 5.13
N MET A 116 0.41 -2.14 3.91
CA MET A 116 -0.60 -3.05 3.38
C MET A 116 0.02 -3.89 2.27
N ILE A 117 -0.18 -5.21 2.31
CA ILE A 117 0.19 -6.12 1.23
C ILE A 117 -1.06 -6.56 0.48
N ASP A 118 -1.03 -6.42 -0.84
CA ASP A 118 -2.13 -6.77 -1.74
C ASP A 118 -1.77 -7.99 -2.60
N PHE A 119 -2.33 -9.14 -2.25
CA PHE A 119 -2.12 -10.37 -3.01
C PHE A 119 -3.03 -10.43 -4.22
N HIS A 120 -2.46 -10.42 -5.42
CA HIS A 120 -3.23 -10.65 -6.65
C HIS A 120 -3.49 -12.14 -6.92
N TYR A 121 -2.67 -13.05 -6.36
CA TYR A 121 -2.68 -14.49 -6.68
C TYR A 121 -2.66 -14.77 -8.18
N SER A 122 -1.87 -14.01 -8.89
CA SER A 122 -1.66 -14.07 -10.35
C SER A 122 -0.21 -13.72 -10.65
N ASP A 123 0.28 -14.01 -11.86
CA ASP A 123 1.60 -13.58 -12.32
C ASP A 123 1.60 -12.16 -12.89
N SER A 124 0.40 -11.56 -12.98
CA SER A 124 0.17 -10.21 -13.49
C SER A 124 -1.11 -9.63 -12.88
N TRP A 125 -1.69 -8.63 -13.53
CA TRP A 125 -2.91 -7.97 -13.08
C TRP A 125 -4.06 -8.94 -12.80
N ALA A 126 -4.61 -8.85 -11.59
CA ALA A 126 -5.93 -9.33 -11.22
C ALA A 126 -6.84 -8.11 -11.05
N ASP A 127 -7.99 -8.12 -11.72
CA ASP A 127 -8.99 -7.04 -11.71
C ASP A 127 -10.40 -7.63 -11.91
N PRO A 128 -11.48 -6.83 -11.88
CA PRO A 128 -12.84 -7.35 -12.02
C PRO A 128 -13.12 -8.10 -13.34
N GLY A 129 -12.30 -7.89 -14.37
CA GLY A 129 -12.41 -8.53 -15.67
C GLY A 129 -11.54 -9.78 -15.83
N LYS A 130 -10.58 -10.00 -14.91
CA LYS A 130 -9.65 -11.14 -14.99
C LYS A 130 -9.08 -11.52 -13.62
N GLN A 131 -9.17 -12.79 -13.32
CA GLN A 131 -8.64 -13.41 -12.09
C GLN A 131 -7.90 -14.69 -12.48
N ASN A 132 -6.79 -14.50 -13.24
CA ASN A 132 -6.08 -15.61 -13.85
C ASN A 132 -5.33 -16.45 -12.83
N ILE A 133 -5.38 -17.77 -12.99
CA ILE A 133 -4.54 -18.69 -12.25
C ILE A 133 -3.08 -18.50 -12.68
N PRO A 134 -2.12 -18.36 -11.72
CA PRO A 134 -0.70 -18.33 -12.05
C PRO A 134 -0.24 -19.55 -12.85
N ALA A 135 0.74 -19.38 -13.73
CA ALA A 135 1.26 -20.47 -14.57
C ALA A 135 1.68 -21.69 -13.74
N ALA A 136 2.34 -21.47 -12.60
CA ALA A 136 2.78 -22.53 -11.69
C ALA A 136 1.62 -23.32 -11.04
N TRP A 137 0.39 -22.79 -11.05
CA TRP A 137 -0.78 -23.42 -10.42
C TRP A 137 -1.78 -23.99 -11.45
N THR A 138 -1.48 -23.92 -12.73
CA THR A 138 -2.39 -24.35 -13.81
C THR A 138 -2.85 -25.80 -13.66
N ASP A 139 -1.98 -26.69 -13.17
CA ASP A 139 -2.31 -28.09 -12.92
C ASP A 139 -3.34 -28.29 -11.78
N PHE A 140 -3.62 -27.24 -11.01
CA PHE A 140 -4.55 -27.24 -9.88
C PHE A 140 -5.91 -26.62 -10.23
N LYS A 141 -6.11 -26.16 -11.45
CA LYS A 141 -7.31 -25.41 -11.89
C LYS A 141 -8.66 -26.06 -11.58
N ASP A 142 -8.68 -27.39 -11.47
CA ASP A 142 -9.87 -28.19 -11.18
C ASP A 142 -9.79 -28.88 -9.80
N ASP A 143 -8.74 -28.61 -9.01
CA ASP A 143 -8.49 -29.20 -7.69
C ASP A 143 -8.49 -28.13 -6.58
N LEU A 144 -9.64 -27.98 -5.93
CA LEU A 144 -9.82 -26.98 -4.87
C LEU A 144 -8.82 -27.17 -3.71
N GLN A 145 -8.46 -28.40 -3.34
CA GLN A 145 -7.57 -28.63 -2.19
C GLN A 145 -6.13 -28.22 -2.52
N LYS A 146 -5.64 -28.56 -3.72
CA LYS A 146 -4.32 -28.12 -4.17
C LYS A 146 -4.27 -26.61 -4.37
N MET A 147 -5.33 -26.00 -4.92
CA MET A 147 -5.37 -24.54 -5.10
C MET A 147 -5.39 -23.81 -3.76
N LYS A 148 -6.13 -24.30 -2.76
CA LYS A 148 -6.08 -23.77 -1.38
C LYS A 148 -4.67 -23.85 -0.78
N ALA A 149 -4.00 -24.98 -0.98
CA ALA A 149 -2.61 -25.16 -0.51
C ALA A 149 -1.68 -24.14 -1.20
N ALA A 150 -1.79 -23.97 -2.51
CA ALA A 150 -0.98 -23.00 -3.25
C ALA A 150 -1.22 -21.55 -2.79
N VAL A 151 -2.46 -21.15 -2.53
CA VAL A 151 -2.80 -19.84 -1.94
C VAL A 151 -2.18 -19.68 -0.56
N ALA A 152 -2.31 -20.68 0.32
CA ALA A 152 -1.76 -20.62 1.66
C ALA A 152 -0.23 -20.58 1.66
N ASP A 153 0.41 -21.42 0.82
CA ASP A 153 1.87 -21.50 0.73
C ASP A 153 2.47 -20.20 0.20
N HIS A 154 1.89 -19.62 -0.86
CA HIS A 154 2.33 -18.33 -1.39
C HIS A 154 2.15 -17.19 -0.37
N THR A 155 1.01 -17.14 0.30
CA THR A 155 0.75 -16.15 1.35
C THR A 155 1.77 -16.28 2.48
N THR A 156 2.01 -17.50 2.95
CA THR A 156 3.00 -17.78 4.00
C THR A 156 4.42 -17.41 3.56
N ASP A 157 4.83 -17.79 2.34
CA ASP A 157 6.17 -17.52 1.80
C ASP A 157 6.45 -16.00 1.76
N VAL A 158 5.53 -15.23 1.16
CA VAL A 158 5.71 -13.78 1.05
C VAL A 158 5.72 -13.11 2.43
N LEU A 159 4.73 -13.41 3.26
CA LEU A 159 4.61 -12.75 4.57
C LEU A 159 5.72 -13.15 5.54
N SER A 160 6.15 -14.41 5.55
CA SER A 160 7.30 -14.84 6.35
C SER A 160 8.58 -14.18 5.87
N TYR A 161 8.78 -14.07 4.56
CA TYR A 161 9.93 -13.37 3.98
C TYR A 161 9.97 -11.89 4.41
N LEU A 162 8.85 -11.19 4.44
CA LEU A 162 8.76 -9.81 4.95
C LEU A 162 9.07 -9.77 6.45
N LYS A 163 8.47 -10.65 7.24
CA LYS A 163 8.63 -10.72 8.70
C LYS A 163 10.06 -11.03 9.11
N ASP A 164 10.71 -12.01 8.47
CA ASP A 164 12.09 -12.40 8.74
C ASP A 164 13.08 -11.29 8.39
N ASN A 165 12.69 -10.39 7.49
CA ASN A 165 13.43 -9.16 7.17
C ASN A 165 12.97 -7.96 8.01
N GLY A 166 12.21 -8.20 9.08
CA GLY A 166 11.83 -7.20 10.08
C GLY A 166 10.80 -6.18 9.60
N VAL A 167 10.00 -6.50 8.60
CA VAL A 167 8.87 -5.67 8.14
C VAL A 167 7.63 -6.06 8.92
N ASP A 168 6.91 -5.08 9.47
CA ASP A 168 5.60 -5.27 10.08
C ASP A 168 4.51 -4.94 9.05
N VAL A 169 3.49 -5.79 8.95
CA VAL A 169 2.36 -5.62 8.03
C VAL A 169 1.09 -5.43 8.85
N GLU A 170 0.37 -4.34 8.59
CA GLU A 170 -0.87 -4.02 9.33
C GLU A 170 -2.13 -4.53 8.62
N TRP A 171 -2.13 -4.50 7.28
CA TRP A 171 -3.27 -4.95 6.48
C TRP A 171 -2.81 -5.90 5.37
N ILE A 172 -3.65 -6.89 5.09
CA ILE A 172 -3.38 -7.90 4.06
C ILE A 172 -4.64 -8.10 3.22
N GLN A 173 -4.57 -7.76 1.94
CA GLN A 173 -5.62 -8.05 0.98
C GLN A 173 -5.49 -9.50 0.48
N ILE A 174 -6.56 -10.25 0.61
CA ILE A 174 -6.68 -11.62 0.09
C ILE A 174 -7.39 -11.56 -1.26
N GLY A 175 -6.61 -11.28 -2.29
CA GLY A 175 -7.08 -11.00 -3.65
C GLY A 175 -7.31 -9.52 -3.92
N ASN A 176 -7.11 -9.11 -5.17
CA ASN A 176 -7.37 -7.75 -5.65
C ASN A 176 -8.65 -7.71 -6.49
N GLU A 177 -9.56 -6.77 -6.16
CA GLU A 177 -10.82 -6.52 -6.86
C GLU A 177 -11.59 -7.79 -7.23
N THR A 178 -11.76 -8.67 -6.25
CA THR A 178 -12.37 -9.99 -6.39
C THR A 178 -13.92 -9.95 -6.53
N THR A 179 -14.41 -9.01 -7.30
CA THR A 179 -15.82 -8.65 -7.47
C THR A 179 -16.71 -9.82 -7.94
N THR A 180 -16.11 -10.79 -8.63
CA THR A 180 -16.77 -12.03 -9.04
C THR A 180 -15.94 -13.26 -8.64
N GLY A 181 -15.22 -13.18 -7.51
CA GLY A 181 -14.36 -14.24 -7.02
C GLY A 181 -12.91 -14.08 -7.45
N MET A 182 -12.10 -15.13 -7.28
CA MET A 182 -10.66 -15.15 -7.57
C MET A 182 -10.27 -16.47 -8.24
N LEU A 183 -9.12 -16.50 -8.93
CA LEU A 183 -8.52 -17.73 -9.51
C LEU A 183 -9.54 -18.49 -10.40
N TRP A 184 -10.04 -17.79 -11.43
CA TRP A 184 -11.04 -18.36 -12.33
C TRP A 184 -10.50 -19.51 -13.19
N PRO A 185 -11.37 -20.53 -13.50
CA PRO A 185 -12.81 -20.60 -13.17
C PRO A 185 -13.10 -21.17 -11.78
N LEU A 186 -12.12 -21.72 -11.06
CA LEU A 186 -12.32 -22.50 -9.83
C LEU A 186 -13.00 -21.71 -8.70
N GLY A 187 -12.55 -20.48 -8.47
CA GLY A 187 -13.08 -19.58 -7.45
C GLY A 187 -14.04 -18.52 -7.99
N LEU A 188 -14.59 -18.71 -9.20
CA LEU A 188 -15.61 -17.81 -9.75
C LEU A 188 -16.86 -17.83 -8.89
N ALA A 189 -17.24 -16.66 -8.36
CA ALA A 189 -18.49 -16.50 -7.63
C ALA A 189 -19.67 -16.29 -8.59
N SER A 190 -20.81 -16.89 -8.27
CA SER A 190 -22.06 -16.72 -8.98
C SER A 190 -23.23 -16.77 -8.00
N ASP A 191 -24.46 -16.46 -8.44
CA ASP A 191 -25.65 -16.28 -7.59
C ASP A 191 -25.89 -17.40 -6.56
N ASN A 192 -25.45 -18.62 -6.86
CA ASN A 192 -25.62 -19.77 -5.98
C ASN A 192 -24.30 -20.47 -5.62
N ASN A 193 -23.15 -19.88 -5.92
CA ASN A 193 -21.85 -20.53 -5.72
C ASN A 193 -20.77 -19.56 -5.24
N PHE A 194 -20.65 -19.42 -3.93
CA PHE A 194 -19.57 -18.71 -3.25
C PHE A 194 -18.60 -19.64 -2.53
N ALA A 195 -18.89 -20.95 -2.50
CA ALA A 195 -18.18 -21.90 -1.63
C ALA A 195 -16.69 -22.01 -1.97
N ASN A 196 -16.35 -22.12 -3.26
CA ASN A 196 -14.96 -22.24 -3.68
C ASN A 196 -14.19 -20.94 -3.42
N TYR A 197 -14.78 -19.78 -3.74
CA TYR A 197 -14.16 -18.50 -3.45
C TYR A 197 -13.94 -18.31 -1.93
N ALA A 198 -14.95 -18.57 -1.12
CA ALA A 198 -14.83 -18.52 0.34
C ALA A 198 -13.72 -19.45 0.87
N ALA A 199 -13.60 -20.66 0.30
CA ALA A 199 -12.57 -21.61 0.71
C ALA A 199 -11.14 -21.14 0.33
N LEU A 200 -10.96 -20.54 -0.84
CA LEU A 200 -9.69 -19.96 -1.29
C LEU A 200 -9.32 -18.72 -0.46
N ASN A 201 -10.26 -17.81 -0.26
CA ASN A 201 -10.08 -16.67 0.62
C ASN A 201 -9.68 -17.10 2.04
N ASN A 202 -10.35 -18.11 2.61
CA ASN A 202 -10.06 -18.58 3.96
C ASN A 202 -8.67 -19.22 4.07
N ALA A 203 -8.19 -19.87 3.01
CA ALA A 203 -6.82 -20.39 2.97
C ALA A 203 -5.78 -19.27 3.07
N GLY A 204 -5.95 -18.17 2.31
CA GLY A 204 -5.11 -16.99 2.40
C GLY A 204 -5.25 -16.29 3.76
N TYR A 205 -6.48 -16.12 4.26
CA TYR A 205 -6.74 -15.52 5.57
C TYR A 205 -6.03 -16.27 6.70
N ASP A 206 -6.17 -17.60 6.76
CA ASP A 206 -5.59 -18.40 7.83
C ASP A 206 -4.05 -18.38 7.76
N ALA A 207 -3.48 -18.44 6.56
CA ALA A 207 -2.05 -18.30 6.34
C ALA A 207 -1.53 -16.90 6.78
N ALA A 208 -2.25 -15.84 6.43
CA ALA A 208 -1.92 -14.48 6.83
C ALA A 208 -1.92 -14.33 8.37
N LYS A 209 -2.97 -14.83 9.04
CA LYS A 209 -3.08 -14.79 10.50
C LYS A 209 -2.05 -15.66 11.21
N ALA A 210 -1.58 -16.74 10.60
CA ALA A 210 -0.51 -17.57 11.16
C ALA A 210 0.83 -16.81 11.22
N VAL A 211 1.10 -15.94 10.22
CA VAL A 211 2.33 -15.15 10.17
C VAL A 211 2.20 -13.83 10.96
N TYR A 212 1.12 -13.08 10.72
CA TYR A 212 0.81 -11.80 11.37
C TYR A 212 -0.56 -11.86 12.06
N PRO A 213 -0.65 -12.38 13.30
CA PRO A 213 -1.92 -12.57 14.01
C PRO A 213 -2.76 -11.29 14.14
N GLU A 214 -2.09 -10.14 14.31
CA GLU A 214 -2.74 -8.85 14.53
C GLU A 214 -3.10 -8.13 13.21
N ALA A 215 -2.53 -8.53 12.08
CA ALA A 215 -2.85 -7.89 10.79
C ALA A 215 -4.32 -8.12 10.41
N GLN A 216 -4.94 -7.08 9.86
CA GLN A 216 -6.35 -7.14 9.42
C GLN A 216 -6.44 -7.61 7.97
N CYS A 217 -7.17 -8.69 7.73
CA CYS A 217 -7.37 -9.24 6.39
C CYS A 217 -8.58 -8.60 5.70
N ILE A 218 -8.37 -8.20 4.45
CA ILE A 218 -9.31 -7.43 3.64
C ILE A 218 -9.81 -8.30 2.48
N ILE A 219 -11.13 -8.31 2.24
CA ILE A 219 -11.70 -8.69 0.95
C ILE A 219 -11.98 -7.40 0.18
N HIS A 220 -11.36 -7.27 -0.99
CA HIS A 220 -11.39 -6.06 -1.80
C HIS A 220 -12.20 -6.28 -3.08
N ILE A 221 -13.17 -5.39 -3.33
CA ILE A 221 -13.99 -5.36 -4.56
C ILE A 221 -14.10 -3.93 -5.10
N ASP A 222 -14.40 -3.82 -6.39
CA ASP A 222 -14.46 -2.54 -7.10
C ASP A 222 -15.76 -1.76 -6.88
N GLN A 223 -15.83 -0.53 -7.41
CA GLN A 223 -17.01 0.34 -7.46
C GLN A 223 -17.70 0.56 -6.11
N GLY A 224 -16.98 1.15 -5.15
CA GLY A 224 -17.47 1.46 -3.79
C GLY A 224 -18.77 2.26 -3.73
N ASN A 225 -19.15 2.93 -4.81
CA ASN A 225 -20.42 3.64 -4.95
C ASN A 225 -21.62 2.73 -5.25
N VAL A 226 -21.42 1.45 -5.63
CA VAL A 226 -22.49 0.54 -6.03
C VAL A 226 -22.84 -0.42 -4.90
N LEU A 227 -23.72 -0.02 -3.98
CA LEU A 227 -24.10 -0.80 -2.79
C LEU A 227 -24.52 -2.24 -3.12
N GLY A 228 -25.30 -2.43 -4.19
CA GLY A 228 -25.82 -3.74 -4.59
C GLY A 228 -24.73 -4.77 -4.89
N ARG A 229 -23.57 -4.33 -5.43
CA ARG A 229 -22.40 -5.16 -5.70
C ARG A 229 -21.80 -5.72 -4.40
N PHE A 230 -21.65 -4.86 -3.41
CA PHE A 230 -21.14 -5.24 -2.08
C PHE A 230 -22.10 -6.15 -1.34
N THR A 231 -23.40 -5.84 -1.35
CA THR A 231 -24.38 -6.69 -0.65
C THR A 231 -24.51 -8.05 -1.28
N TRP A 232 -24.52 -8.15 -2.61
CA TRP A 232 -24.52 -9.44 -3.31
C TRP A 232 -23.28 -10.28 -2.92
N MET A 233 -22.10 -9.69 -3.00
CA MET A 233 -20.84 -10.38 -2.69
C MET A 233 -20.76 -10.80 -1.21
N PHE A 234 -20.93 -9.86 -0.29
CA PHE A 234 -20.73 -10.13 1.13
C PHE A 234 -21.85 -10.95 1.77
N ASP A 235 -23.08 -10.90 1.25
CA ASP A 235 -24.15 -11.83 1.68
C ASP A 235 -23.81 -13.25 1.25
N GLY A 236 -23.37 -13.47 0.01
CA GLY A 236 -22.94 -14.77 -0.49
C GLY A 236 -21.73 -15.32 0.26
N LEU A 237 -20.72 -14.50 0.47
CA LEU A 237 -19.50 -14.87 1.22
C LEU A 237 -19.81 -15.21 2.68
N LYS A 238 -20.66 -14.43 3.34
CA LYS A 238 -21.10 -14.69 4.71
C LYS A 238 -21.84 -16.03 4.81
N ALA A 239 -22.74 -16.31 3.86
CA ALA A 239 -23.44 -17.59 3.80
C ALA A 239 -22.49 -18.77 3.56
N ALA A 240 -21.42 -18.58 2.78
CA ALA A 240 -20.39 -19.57 2.52
C ALA A 240 -19.30 -19.67 3.61
N GLY A 241 -19.38 -18.87 4.69
CA GLY A 241 -18.44 -18.92 5.82
C GLY A 241 -17.08 -18.29 5.52
N ALA A 242 -17.01 -17.29 4.64
CA ALA A 242 -15.79 -16.56 4.36
C ALA A 242 -15.35 -15.72 5.56
N LYS A 243 -14.04 -15.69 5.81
CA LYS A 243 -13.37 -14.90 6.85
C LYS A 243 -12.93 -13.57 6.27
N CYS A 244 -13.18 -12.49 7.01
CA CYS A 244 -12.82 -11.14 6.62
C CYS A 244 -12.81 -10.23 7.86
N ASP A 245 -11.84 -9.37 8.00
CA ASP A 245 -11.80 -8.35 9.05
C ASP A 245 -12.29 -6.99 8.54
N VAL A 246 -11.96 -6.65 7.30
CA VAL A 246 -12.22 -5.35 6.67
C VAL A 246 -12.83 -5.53 5.29
N ILE A 247 -13.81 -4.70 4.95
CA ILE A 247 -14.36 -4.58 3.60
C ILE A 247 -13.52 -3.54 2.84
N GLY A 248 -12.83 -3.98 1.78
CA GLY A 248 -12.06 -3.12 0.89
C GLY A 248 -12.86 -2.69 -0.34
N MET A 249 -12.65 -1.45 -0.80
CA MET A 249 -13.33 -0.93 -1.99
C MET A 249 -12.43 -0.04 -2.83
N SER A 250 -12.62 -0.06 -4.16
CA SER A 250 -12.04 0.90 -5.10
C SER A 250 -13.06 1.97 -5.50
N LEU A 251 -12.58 3.16 -5.81
CA LEU A 251 -13.39 4.25 -6.35
C LEU A 251 -12.61 5.08 -7.37
N TYR A 252 -13.08 5.12 -8.61
CA TYR A 252 -12.46 5.90 -9.69
C TYR A 252 -13.48 6.87 -10.31
N PRO A 253 -13.71 8.05 -9.70
CA PRO A 253 -14.63 9.05 -10.22
C PRO A 253 -14.14 9.69 -11.53
N GLU A 254 -15.07 10.16 -12.34
CA GLU A 254 -14.83 10.98 -13.53
C GLU A 254 -15.35 12.40 -13.31
N ASP A 255 -14.97 13.35 -14.17
CA ASP A 255 -15.29 14.77 -13.99
C ASP A 255 -16.80 15.08 -13.92
N ASP A 256 -17.61 14.31 -14.65
CA ASP A 256 -19.04 14.50 -14.74
C ASP A 256 -19.85 13.84 -13.62
N ASN A 257 -19.24 12.95 -12.82
CA ASN A 257 -19.97 12.16 -11.83
C ASN A 257 -19.36 12.17 -10.41
N TRP A 258 -18.21 12.80 -10.19
CA TRP A 258 -17.45 12.65 -8.96
C TRP A 258 -18.22 12.99 -7.68
N GLN A 259 -19.11 14.02 -7.73
CA GLN A 259 -19.90 14.38 -6.54
C GLN A 259 -20.86 13.25 -6.14
N THR A 260 -21.53 12.67 -7.13
CA THR A 260 -22.52 11.60 -6.91
C THR A 260 -21.81 10.33 -6.41
N VAL A 261 -20.80 9.85 -7.14
CA VAL A 261 -20.15 8.58 -6.78
C VAL A 261 -19.39 8.66 -5.46
N THR A 262 -18.83 9.83 -5.10
CA THR A 262 -18.20 10.01 -3.79
C THR A 262 -19.23 10.06 -2.65
N ASN A 263 -20.40 10.71 -2.85
CA ASN A 263 -21.49 10.69 -1.87
C ASN A 263 -21.98 9.26 -1.62
N ASP A 264 -22.22 8.52 -2.70
CA ASP A 264 -22.71 7.13 -2.63
C ASP A 264 -21.70 6.23 -1.93
N CYS A 265 -20.41 6.35 -2.28
CA CYS A 265 -19.33 5.60 -1.62
C CYS A 265 -19.28 5.89 -0.10
N LEU A 266 -19.31 7.17 0.28
CA LEU A 266 -19.31 7.57 1.70
C LEU A 266 -20.56 7.06 2.44
N ALA A 267 -21.72 7.03 1.81
CA ALA A 267 -22.93 6.44 2.38
C ALA A 267 -22.81 4.91 2.53
N ASN A 268 -22.24 4.25 1.51
CA ASN A 268 -22.06 2.81 1.47
C ASN A 268 -21.08 2.34 2.56
N ILE A 269 -20.03 3.11 2.89
CA ILE A 269 -19.10 2.80 4.00
C ILE A 269 -19.89 2.55 5.30
N SER A 270 -20.76 3.49 5.69
CA SER A 270 -21.54 3.34 6.93
C SER A 270 -22.59 2.23 6.84
N THR A 271 -23.24 2.08 5.68
CA THR A 271 -24.24 1.02 5.45
C THR A 271 -23.63 -0.37 5.56
N LEU A 272 -22.48 -0.58 4.90
CA LEU A 272 -21.78 -1.87 4.90
C LEU A 272 -21.17 -2.20 6.26
N ALA A 273 -20.58 -1.22 6.92
CA ALA A 273 -20.05 -1.40 8.28
C ALA A 273 -21.13 -1.85 9.26
N ALA A 274 -22.30 -1.21 9.22
CA ALA A 274 -23.44 -1.56 10.07
C ALA A 274 -24.01 -2.95 9.72
N ARG A 275 -24.19 -3.25 8.41
CA ARG A 275 -24.77 -4.52 7.96
C ARG A 275 -23.93 -5.74 8.31
N TYR A 276 -22.62 -5.64 8.18
CA TYR A 276 -21.70 -6.77 8.35
C TYR A 276 -20.94 -6.73 9.69
N ASN A 277 -21.09 -5.67 10.47
CA ASN A 277 -20.30 -5.43 11.70
C ASN A 277 -18.78 -5.53 11.40
N LYS A 278 -18.34 -4.81 10.36
CA LYS A 278 -16.95 -4.79 9.89
C LYS A 278 -16.45 -3.36 9.74
N LYS A 279 -15.14 -3.18 9.78
CA LYS A 279 -14.51 -1.96 9.32
C LYS A 279 -14.48 -1.92 7.80
N VAL A 280 -14.29 -0.72 7.25
CA VAL A 280 -14.21 -0.48 5.81
C VAL A 280 -12.92 0.26 5.48
N MET A 281 -12.35 0.03 4.32
CA MET A 281 -11.16 0.69 3.81
C MET A 281 -11.38 1.03 2.33
N VAL A 282 -11.06 2.26 1.92
CA VAL A 282 -10.93 2.60 0.50
C VAL A 282 -9.52 2.21 0.09
N CYS A 283 -9.38 1.00 -0.50
CA CYS A 283 -8.10 0.43 -0.86
C CYS A 283 -7.49 1.05 -2.11
N GLU A 284 -8.35 1.62 -2.97
CA GLU A 284 -7.93 2.32 -4.18
C GLU A 284 -8.82 3.52 -4.46
N ILE A 285 -8.19 4.65 -4.78
CA ILE A 285 -8.85 5.82 -5.35
C ILE A 285 -7.91 6.51 -6.32
N GLY A 286 -8.47 7.08 -7.37
CA GLY A 286 -7.73 7.89 -8.34
C GLY A 286 -8.69 8.64 -9.27
N MET A 287 -8.22 9.75 -9.81
CA MET A 287 -8.92 10.55 -10.80
C MET A 287 -7.91 11.11 -11.80
N ALA A 288 -8.33 11.48 -13.00
CA ALA A 288 -7.41 12.02 -14.00
C ALA A 288 -6.54 13.13 -13.41
N TRP A 289 -5.20 12.99 -13.54
CA TRP A 289 -4.22 13.87 -12.87
C TRP A 289 -4.38 15.36 -13.22
N ASN A 290 -4.90 15.65 -14.41
CA ASN A 290 -5.12 16.99 -14.92
C ASN A 290 -6.58 17.47 -14.79
N SER A 291 -7.43 16.72 -14.08
CA SER A 291 -8.79 17.16 -13.77
C SER A 291 -8.77 18.33 -12.79
N GLU A 292 -9.54 19.36 -13.09
CA GLU A 292 -9.76 20.50 -12.18
C GLU A 292 -10.49 20.09 -10.89
N ASN A 293 -11.18 18.95 -10.91
CA ASN A 293 -11.95 18.42 -9.80
C ASN A 293 -11.16 17.46 -8.91
N ALA A 294 -9.99 16.94 -9.33
CA ALA A 294 -9.26 15.89 -8.63
C ALA A 294 -8.91 16.27 -7.19
N ALA A 295 -8.46 17.50 -6.95
CA ALA A 295 -8.13 17.98 -5.60
C ALA A 295 -9.37 18.09 -4.70
N ALA A 296 -10.50 18.60 -5.23
CA ALA A 296 -11.75 18.71 -4.48
C ALA A 296 -12.35 17.33 -4.19
N MET A 297 -12.30 16.41 -5.14
CA MET A 297 -12.71 15.01 -4.98
C MET A 297 -11.92 14.34 -3.88
N MET A 298 -10.59 14.43 -3.93
CA MET A 298 -9.73 13.77 -2.94
C MET A 298 -9.88 14.37 -1.54
N GLN A 299 -9.98 15.69 -1.42
CA GLN A 299 -10.26 16.35 -0.14
C GLN A 299 -11.58 15.86 0.46
N LYS A 300 -12.67 15.83 -0.34
CA LYS A 300 -13.97 15.33 0.09
C LYS A 300 -13.90 13.88 0.59
N MET A 301 -13.20 13.02 -0.13
CA MET A 301 -13.09 11.60 0.24
C MET A 301 -12.26 11.41 1.50
N VAL A 302 -11.11 12.08 1.64
CA VAL A 302 -10.28 11.99 2.87
C VAL A 302 -11.05 12.50 4.08
N GLU A 303 -11.66 13.69 4.00
CA GLU A 303 -12.43 14.26 5.09
C GLU A 303 -13.66 13.41 5.46
N GLY A 304 -14.39 12.94 4.44
CA GLY A 304 -15.57 12.10 4.62
C GLY A 304 -15.27 10.73 5.20
N CYS A 305 -14.19 10.08 4.78
CA CYS A 305 -13.71 8.82 5.34
C CYS A 305 -13.21 9.01 6.78
N LYS A 306 -12.38 10.03 7.02
CA LYS A 306 -11.82 10.34 8.36
C LYS A 306 -12.90 10.66 9.39
N ALA A 307 -14.03 11.25 8.97
CA ALA A 307 -15.17 11.53 9.84
C ALA A 307 -15.95 10.28 10.29
N LYS A 308 -15.65 9.11 9.72
CA LYS A 308 -16.35 7.85 9.99
C LYS A 308 -15.45 6.91 10.79
N ALA A 309 -15.82 6.64 12.05
CA ALA A 309 -15.05 5.74 12.92
C ALA A 309 -14.94 4.30 12.39
N GLU A 310 -15.83 3.91 11.50
CA GLU A 310 -15.83 2.62 10.81
C GLU A 310 -14.88 2.56 9.63
N CYS A 311 -14.41 3.70 9.08
CA CYS A 311 -13.47 3.76 7.97
C CYS A 311 -12.02 3.84 8.50
N LEU A 312 -11.19 2.86 8.13
CA LEU A 312 -9.80 2.77 8.60
C LEU A 312 -8.86 3.68 7.82
N GLY A 313 -9.17 3.96 6.55
CA GLY A 313 -8.28 4.73 5.70
C GLY A 313 -8.68 4.79 4.25
N ILE A 314 -7.84 5.45 3.47
CA ILE A 314 -7.96 5.64 2.03
C ILE A 314 -6.58 5.59 1.39
N PHE A 315 -6.43 4.85 0.30
CA PHE A 315 -5.18 4.69 -0.44
C PHE A 315 -5.33 5.24 -1.86
N TYR A 316 -4.50 6.22 -2.22
CA TYR A 316 -4.40 6.66 -3.61
C TYR A 316 -3.64 5.61 -4.41
N TRP A 317 -4.19 5.16 -5.55
CA TRP A 317 -3.56 4.14 -6.37
C TRP A 317 -2.56 4.76 -7.34
N GLU A 318 -1.30 4.36 -7.23
CA GLU A 318 -0.16 4.79 -8.05
C GLU A 318 -0.10 6.33 -8.24
N PRO A 319 -0.11 7.12 -7.13
CA PRO A 319 -0.11 8.58 -7.25
C PRO A 319 1.12 9.11 -7.98
N GLU A 320 2.26 8.42 -7.89
CA GLU A 320 3.54 8.80 -8.48
C GLU A 320 3.58 8.67 -10.00
N CYS A 321 2.59 8.02 -10.61
CA CYS A 321 2.55 7.87 -12.06
C CYS A 321 2.38 9.21 -12.78
N TYR A 322 3.28 9.49 -13.72
CA TYR A 322 3.24 10.65 -14.59
C TYR A 322 3.84 10.32 -15.97
N GLY A 323 3.75 11.28 -16.92
CA GLY A 323 4.33 11.09 -18.24
C GLY A 323 3.68 9.97 -19.06
N ASN A 324 2.41 9.68 -18.79
CA ASN A 324 1.65 8.59 -19.44
C ASN A 324 2.27 7.18 -19.19
N TRP A 325 2.82 6.97 -17.99
CA TRP A 325 3.39 5.68 -17.60
C TRP A 325 2.37 4.56 -17.81
N LYS A 326 2.72 3.59 -18.69
CA LYS A 326 1.84 2.44 -19.03
C LYS A 326 0.40 2.84 -19.38
N GLU A 327 0.23 4.00 -20.02
CA GLU A 327 -1.07 4.57 -20.40
C GLU A 327 -1.99 4.94 -19.21
N TYR A 328 -1.44 4.94 -17.98
CA TYR A 328 -2.20 5.35 -16.80
C TYR A 328 -2.18 6.87 -16.63
N ASN A 329 -3.37 7.45 -16.50
CA ASN A 329 -3.58 8.90 -16.43
C ASN A 329 -4.22 9.40 -15.12
N LYS A 330 -4.39 8.51 -14.12
CA LYS A 330 -5.04 8.84 -12.85
C LYS A 330 -4.05 8.97 -11.69
N GLY A 331 -2.77 9.25 -11.98
CA GLY A 331 -1.78 9.59 -10.94
C GLY A 331 -2.08 10.93 -10.27
N ALA A 332 -1.17 11.40 -9.44
CA ALA A 332 -1.29 12.69 -8.75
C ALA A 332 -0.01 13.54 -8.85
N PHE A 333 0.82 13.25 -9.85
CA PHE A 333 1.99 14.03 -10.23
C PHE A 333 1.78 14.63 -11.61
N ASP A 334 2.33 15.82 -11.83
CA ASP A 334 2.29 16.49 -13.13
C ASP A 334 3.33 15.89 -14.10
N THR A 335 3.32 16.37 -15.35
CA THR A 335 4.23 15.88 -16.39
C THR A 335 5.73 16.11 -16.09
N ASN A 336 6.04 16.89 -15.07
CA ASN A 336 7.41 17.19 -14.63
C ASN A 336 7.82 16.39 -13.38
N GLY A 337 6.98 15.43 -12.94
CA GLY A 337 7.25 14.66 -11.73
C GLY A 337 7.07 15.42 -10.42
N LYS A 338 6.21 16.44 -10.40
CA LYS A 338 5.85 17.20 -9.20
C LYS A 338 4.46 16.80 -8.72
N PRO A 339 4.22 16.70 -7.39
CA PRO A 339 2.90 16.41 -6.87
C PRO A 339 1.92 17.55 -7.23
N THR A 340 0.71 17.18 -7.62
CA THR A 340 -0.39 18.10 -7.84
C THR A 340 -1.11 18.44 -6.53
N ALA A 341 -2.01 19.41 -6.56
CA ALA A 341 -2.84 19.78 -5.41
C ALA A 341 -3.75 18.63 -4.90
N THR A 342 -3.92 17.57 -5.68
CA THR A 342 -4.68 16.38 -5.28
C THR A 342 -4.12 15.74 -4.00
N LEU A 343 -2.79 15.73 -3.82
CA LEU A 343 -2.13 15.17 -2.64
C LEU A 343 -2.17 16.09 -1.42
N ASP A 344 -2.61 17.35 -1.55
CA ASP A 344 -2.74 18.25 -0.41
C ASP A 344 -3.81 17.79 0.60
N ALA A 345 -4.75 16.94 0.17
CA ALA A 345 -5.72 16.30 1.03
C ALA A 345 -5.08 15.47 2.17
N PHE A 346 -3.89 14.95 1.96
CA PHE A 346 -3.17 14.15 2.97
C PHE A 346 -2.41 14.99 4.01
N LYS A 347 -2.19 16.27 3.75
CA LYS A 347 -1.49 17.18 4.69
C LYS A 347 -2.30 17.51 5.95
N LYS A 348 -3.63 17.27 5.93
CA LYS A 348 -4.57 17.65 6.98
C LYS A 348 -4.85 16.53 8.00
#